data_20aa8ad6374de9c4f0ab763e25c19b42
#
_entry.id   20aa8ad6374de9c4f0ab763e25c19b42
#
_cell.length_a   1.000
_cell.length_b   1.000
_cell.length_c   1.000
_cell.angle_alpha   90.00
_cell.angle_beta   90.00
_cell.angle_gamma   90.00
#
_symmetry.space_group_name_H-M   'P 1'
#
loop_
_entity.id
_entity.type
_entity.pdbx_description
1 polymer ?
#
loop_
_entity_poly.entity_id
_entity_poly.type
_entity_poly.pdbx_seq_one_letter_code
_entity_poly.pdbx_strand_id
1 'polypeptide(L)'
;MFAGIGGFRAGLTRAGGFQCVGHCEIDKYAEASYRAIHDIRKEERYYPDARAIDPNDLPDFDLLCGGFPCQAFSLAGRRKGFDDARGTLFFEIARLAETRRPSYLLLENVPYALQHIRNVMNRNQLCIAPP
;
A
#
# COMPACT_ATOMS: atom_id res chain seq x y z
N MET A 1 3.48 0.57 0.24
CA MET A 1 2.77 0.39 1.53
C MET A 1 2.56 -1.08 1.77
N PHE A 2 2.89 -1.58 2.98
CA PHE A 2 2.82 -3.00 3.34
C PHE A 2 3.64 -3.85 2.36
N ALA A 3 4.92 -3.52 2.27
CA ALA A 3 5.79 -3.97 1.18
C ALA A 3 6.10 -5.48 1.21
N GLY A 4 6.03 -6.12 2.39
CA GLY A 4 6.45 -7.50 2.55
C GLY A 4 7.88 -7.68 2.06
N ILE A 5 8.11 -8.69 1.25
CA ILE A 5 9.40 -8.93 0.60
C ILE A 5 9.57 -8.17 -0.72
N GLY A 6 8.63 -7.28 -1.09
CA GLY A 6 8.74 -6.41 -2.26
C GLY A 6 8.18 -6.95 -3.57
N GLY A 7 7.09 -7.71 -3.54
CA GLY A 7 6.46 -8.25 -4.76
C GLY A 7 6.11 -7.18 -5.80
N PHE A 8 5.47 -6.08 -5.38
CA PHE A 8 5.20 -4.94 -6.29
C PHE A 8 6.48 -4.36 -6.89
N ARG A 9 7.51 -4.14 -6.05
CA ARG A 9 8.78 -3.62 -6.54
C ARG A 9 9.41 -4.53 -7.57
N ALA A 10 9.47 -5.84 -7.30
CA ALA A 10 10.01 -6.82 -8.25
C ALA A 10 9.28 -6.78 -9.59
N GLY A 11 7.93 -6.77 -9.56
CA GLY A 11 7.09 -6.69 -10.75
C GLY A 11 7.32 -5.41 -11.54
N LEU A 12 7.32 -4.25 -10.88
CA LEU A 12 7.50 -2.94 -11.52
C LEU A 12 8.93 -2.76 -12.06
N THR A 13 9.95 -3.22 -11.33
CA THR A 13 11.33 -3.21 -11.81
C THR A 13 11.47 -4.05 -13.08
N ARG A 14 10.83 -5.23 -13.11
CA ARG A 14 10.84 -6.10 -14.29
C ARG A 14 10.09 -5.49 -15.48
N ALA A 15 8.99 -4.79 -15.23
CA ALA A 15 8.24 -4.09 -16.28
C ALA A 15 9.03 -2.92 -16.87
N GLY A 16 9.94 -2.32 -16.13
CA GLY A 16 10.73 -1.17 -16.54
C GLY A 16 10.00 0.16 -16.42
N GLY A 17 10.74 1.26 -16.43
CA GLY A 17 10.18 2.62 -16.37
C GLY A 17 9.75 3.09 -14.96
N PHE A 18 9.94 2.28 -13.93
CA PHE A 18 9.59 2.62 -12.55
C PHE A 18 10.81 2.75 -11.65
N GLN A 19 10.74 3.70 -10.76
CA GLN A 19 11.75 3.94 -9.74
C GLN A 19 11.10 3.94 -8.36
N CYS A 20 11.58 3.08 -7.44
CA CYS A 20 11.13 3.12 -6.07
C CYS A 20 11.72 4.33 -5.36
N VAL A 21 10.87 5.14 -4.72
CA VAL A 21 11.27 6.32 -3.93
C VAL A 21 11.12 6.07 -2.43
N GLY A 22 10.40 5.01 -2.04
CA GLY A 22 10.25 4.63 -0.64
C GLY A 22 9.35 3.40 -0.47
N HIS A 23 9.50 2.77 0.68
CA HIS A 23 8.66 1.63 1.07
C HIS A 23 8.31 1.67 2.56
N CYS A 24 7.21 1.00 2.91
CA CYS A 24 6.74 0.88 4.28
C CYS A 24 6.48 -0.58 4.60
N GLU A 25 7.12 -1.08 5.67
CA GLU A 25 6.94 -2.43 6.19
C GLU A 25 7.21 -2.44 7.70
N ILE A 26 6.28 -3.00 8.48
CA ILE A 26 6.39 -3.06 9.94
C ILE A 26 7.08 -4.33 10.43
N ASP A 27 7.00 -5.42 9.66
CA ASP A 27 7.66 -6.67 10.01
C ASP A 27 9.16 -6.59 9.71
N LYS A 28 9.97 -6.66 10.76
CA LYS A 28 11.44 -6.55 10.66
C LYS A 28 12.09 -7.65 9.82
N TYR A 29 11.47 -8.84 9.75
CA TYR A 29 12.01 -9.95 8.96
C TYR A 29 11.66 -9.80 7.48
N ALA A 30 10.44 -9.34 7.19
CA ALA A 30 10.05 -8.97 5.85
C ALA A 30 10.92 -7.82 5.32
N GLU A 31 11.16 -6.79 6.13
CA GLU A 31 12.05 -5.68 5.79
C GLU A 31 13.50 -6.13 5.55
N ALA A 32 14.05 -7.01 6.40
CA ALA A 32 15.38 -7.56 6.18
C ALA A 32 15.48 -8.34 4.85
N SER A 33 14.43 -9.12 4.54
CA SER A 33 14.33 -9.84 3.26
C SER A 33 14.19 -8.88 2.08
N TYR A 34 13.38 -7.81 2.22
CA TYR A 34 13.24 -6.77 1.22
C TYR A 34 14.60 -6.16 0.86
N ARG A 35 15.39 -5.76 1.88
CA ARG A 35 16.73 -5.22 1.67
C ARG A 35 17.72 -6.20 1.04
N ALA A 36 17.58 -7.49 1.35
CA ALA A 36 18.44 -8.52 0.78
C ALA A 36 18.12 -8.82 -0.70
N ILE A 37 16.87 -8.65 -1.10
CA ILE A 37 16.39 -8.96 -2.45
C ILE A 37 16.55 -7.78 -3.41
N HIS A 38 16.35 -6.55 -2.89
CA HIS A 38 16.28 -5.37 -3.73
C HIS A 38 17.50 -4.47 -3.55
N ASP A 39 17.93 -3.87 -4.64
CA ASP A 39 18.95 -2.82 -4.62
C ASP A 39 18.33 -1.52 -4.10
N ILE A 40 18.59 -1.21 -2.82
CA ILE A 40 18.05 -0.04 -2.13
C ILE A 40 18.97 1.15 -2.39
N ARG A 41 18.44 2.16 -3.07
CA ARG A 41 19.20 3.38 -3.33
C ARG A 41 19.25 4.27 -2.09
N LYS A 42 20.28 5.10 -2.01
CA LYS A 42 20.52 5.99 -0.86
C LYS A 42 19.36 6.97 -0.61
N GLU A 43 18.68 7.39 -1.67
CA GLU A 43 17.58 8.35 -1.63
C GLU A 43 16.23 7.71 -1.29
N GLU A 44 16.15 6.38 -1.34
CA GLU A 44 14.93 5.64 -1.04
C GLU A 44 14.62 5.68 0.45
N ARG A 45 13.41 6.09 0.80
CA ARG A 45 13.00 6.22 2.20
C ARG A 45 12.34 4.95 2.70
N TYR A 46 12.66 4.59 3.94
CA TYR A 46 12.02 3.51 4.67
C TYR A 46 11.12 4.06 5.78
N TYR A 47 9.92 3.51 5.88
CA TYR A 47 8.92 3.85 6.89
C TYR A 47 8.52 2.58 7.64
N PRO A 48 8.78 2.49 8.96
CA PRO A 48 8.52 1.27 9.73
C PRO A 48 7.03 1.07 10.05
N ASP A 49 6.23 2.14 10.09
CA ASP A 49 4.79 2.05 10.42
C ASP A 49 3.99 3.02 9.55
N ALA A 50 3.02 2.47 8.83
CA ALA A 50 2.13 3.24 7.95
C ALA A 50 1.37 4.34 8.70
N ARG A 51 1.01 4.10 9.94
CA ARG A 51 0.24 5.01 10.80
C ARG A 51 1.05 6.22 11.23
N ALA A 52 2.37 6.08 11.29
CA ALA A 52 3.30 7.14 11.69
C ALA A 52 3.79 8.01 10.52
N ILE A 53 3.41 7.68 9.29
CA ILE A 53 3.82 8.47 8.11
C ILE A 53 3.10 9.81 8.11
N ASP A 54 3.85 10.91 8.17
CA ASP A 54 3.32 12.22 7.78
C ASP A 54 3.30 12.30 6.25
N PRO A 55 2.12 12.53 5.63
CA PRO A 55 2.05 12.67 4.18
C PRO A 55 2.94 13.78 3.61
N ASN A 56 3.20 14.84 4.39
CA ASN A 56 4.02 15.96 3.95
C ASN A 56 5.52 15.63 3.88
N ASP A 57 5.96 14.62 4.62
CA ASP A 57 7.36 14.17 4.61
C ASP A 57 7.65 13.18 3.47
N LEU A 58 6.62 12.75 2.74
CA LEU A 58 6.80 11.83 1.62
C LEU A 58 7.49 12.54 0.44
N PRO A 59 8.42 11.87 -0.27
CA PRO A 59 8.90 12.37 -1.55
C PRO A 59 7.76 12.45 -2.56
N ASP A 60 7.95 13.14 -3.67
CA ASP A 60 6.99 13.10 -4.77
C ASP A 60 6.98 11.73 -5.44
N PHE A 61 5.78 11.25 -5.79
CA PHE A 61 5.59 9.98 -6.46
C PHE A 61 4.29 9.97 -7.29
N ASP A 62 4.31 9.24 -8.40
CA ASP A 62 3.16 9.11 -9.30
C ASP A 62 2.32 7.87 -9.00
N LEU A 63 2.91 6.84 -8.39
CA LEU A 63 2.28 5.55 -8.15
C LEU A 63 2.42 5.16 -6.67
N LEU A 64 1.27 4.89 -6.03
CA LEU A 64 1.22 4.29 -4.70
C LEU A 64 0.77 2.83 -4.81
N CYS A 65 1.63 1.90 -4.38
CA CYS A 65 1.31 0.48 -4.30
C CYS A 65 1.02 0.06 -2.86
N GLY A 66 0.05 -0.85 -2.66
CA GLY A 66 -0.24 -1.38 -1.33
C GLY A 66 -0.99 -2.70 -1.34
N GLY A 67 -0.48 -3.67 -0.58
CA GLY A 67 -1.16 -4.95 -0.27
C GLY A 67 -1.47 -5.00 1.22
N PHE A 68 -2.54 -4.35 1.67
CA PHE A 68 -2.89 -4.32 3.08
C PHE A 68 -3.46 -5.67 3.55
N PRO A 69 -3.35 -6.01 4.86
CA PRO A 69 -3.80 -7.30 5.39
C PRO A 69 -5.25 -7.62 5.06
N CYS A 70 -5.48 -8.76 4.40
CA CYS A 70 -6.81 -9.21 3.96
C CYS A 70 -7.63 -9.92 5.05
N GLN A 71 -7.06 -10.17 6.23
CA GLN A 71 -7.67 -10.99 7.28
C GLN A 71 -9.04 -10.48 7.76
N ALA A 72 -9.26 -9.17 7.72
CA ALA A 72 -10.56 -8.57 8.04
C ALA A 72 -11.63 -8.84 6.97
N PHE A 73 -11.23 -9.13 5.75
CA PHE A 73 -12.10 -9.31 4.58
C PHE A 73 -12.18 -10.75 4.09
N SER A 74 -11.29 -11.65 4.55
CA SER A 74 -11.25 -13.04 4.09
C SER A 74 -12.35 -13.89 4.70
N LEU A 75 -12.69 -15.00 4.02
CA LEU A 75 -13.64 -16.01 4.52
C LEU A 75 -13.16 -16.66 5.84
N ALA A 76 -11.85 -16.80 6.02
CA ALA A 76 -11.24 -17.34 7.24
C ALA A 76 -11.27 -16.35 8.41
N GLY A 77 -11.42 -15.05 8.14
CA GLY A 77 -11.72 -14.01 9.14
C GLY A 77 -13.24 -13.90 9.34
N ARG A 78 -13.66 -13.31 10.45
CA ARG A 78 -15.09 -13.12 10.77
C ARG A 78 -15.80 -12.09 9.87
N ARG A 79 -15.25 -11.74 8.70
CA ARG A 79 -15.76 -10.75 7.73
C ARG A 79 -16.15 -9.41 8.36
N LYS A 80 -15.45 -8.99 9.39
CA LYS A 80 -15.71 -7.73 10.08
C LYS A 80 -15.37 -6.49 9.23
N GLY A 81 -14.72 -6.69 8.08
CA GLY A 81 -14.40 -5.60 7.17
C GLY A 81 -13.58 -4.51 7.84
N PHE A 82 -14.01 -3.26 7.69
CA PHE A 82 -13.35 -2.10 8.28
C PHE A 82 -13.59 -1.92 9.80
N ASP A 83 -14.46 -2.71 10.42
CA ASP A 83 -14.65 -2.71 11.87
C ASP A 83 -13.53 -3.47 12.60
N ASP A 84 -12.72 -4.25 11.87
CA ASP A 84 -11.51 -4.90 12.41
C ASP A 84 -10.33 -3.94 12.32
N ALA A 85 -9.51 -3.88 13.39
CA ALA A 85 -8.32 -3.03 13.45
C ALA A 85 -7.35 -3.23 12.26
N ARG A 86 -7.34 -4.42 11.64
CA ARG A 86 -6.55 -4.73 10.44
C ARG A 86 -7.18 -4.18 9.17
N GLY A 87 -8.52 -4.06 9.11
CA GLY A 87 -9.24 -3.41 8.01
C GLY A 87 -9.00 -1.90 7.99
N THR A 88 -8.65 -1.30 9.14
CA THR A 88 -8.34 0.12 9.23
C THR A 88 -7.05 0.51 8.52
N LEU A 89 -6.14 -0.44 8.25
CA LEU A 89 -4.88 -0.17 7.55
C LEU A 89 -5.09 0.27 6.08
N PHE A 90 -6.22 -0.07 5.47
CA PHE A 90 -6.62 0.51 4.18
C PHE A 90 -6.76 2.04 4.26
N PHE A 91 -7.28 2.56 5.38
CA PHE A 91 -7.46 4.00 5.55
C PHE A 91 -6.13 4.77 5.62
N GLU A 92 -5.02 4.10 5.98
CA GLU A 92 -3.70 4.71 5.90
C GLU A 92 -3.29 4.92 4.42
N ILE A 93 -3.61 3.97 3.53
CA ILE A 93 -3.41 4.17 2.10
C ILE A 93 -4.28 5.33 1.61
N ALA A 94 -5.56 5.34 1.98
CA ALA A 94 -6.51 6.37 1.57
C ALA A 94 -6.06 7.76 2.05
N ARG A 95 -5.61 7.90 3.30
CA ARG A 95 -5.09 9.13 3.89
C ARG A 95 -3.89 9.68 3.12
N LEU A 96 -2.94 8.82 2.80
CA LEU A 96 -1.76 9.24 2.02
C LEU A 96 -2.16 9.62 0.58
N ALA A 97 -3.04 8.84 -0.05
CA ALA A 97 -3.51 9.11 -1.41
C ALA A 97 -4.33 10.40 -1.49
N GLU A 98 -5.16 10.69 -0.49
CA GLU A 98 -5.96 11.92 -0.43
C GLU A 98 -5.08 13.18 -0.34
N THR A 99 -4.01 13.10 0.47
CA THR A 99 -3.11 14.25 0.67
C THR A 99 -2.13 14.41 -0.49
N ARG A 100 -1.50 13.32 -0.95
CA ARG A 100 -0.42 13.37 -1.96
C ARG A 100 -0.93 13.29 -3.40
N ARG A 101 -2.15 12.81 -3.61
CA ARG A 101 -2.84 12.70 -4.90
C ARG A 101 -1.98 12.08 -6.02
N PRO A 102 -1.42 10.88 -5.81
CA PRO A 102 -0.67 10.20 -6.86
C PRO A 102 -1.56 9.95 -8.08
N SER A 103 -0.97 9.93 -9.27
CA SER A 103 -1.69 9.67 -10.52
C SER A 103 -2.30 8.27 -10.56
N TYR A 104 -1.68 7.30 -9.86
CA TYR A 104 -2.08 5.89 -9.89
C TYR A 104 -2.04 5.26 -8.51
N LEU A 105 -3.02 4.37 -8.27
CA LEU A 105 -3.05 3.46 -7.12
C LEU A 105 -3.06 2.02 -7.63
N LEU A 106 -2.12 1.20 -7.15
CA LEU A 106 -2.08 -0.24 -7.44
C LEU A 106 -2.25 -1.00 -6.12
N LEU A 107 -3.45 -1.52 -5.90
CA LEU A 107 -3.83 -2.18 -4.65
C LEU A 107 -4.08 -3.67 -4.88
N GLU A 108 -3.57 -4.49 -3.97
CA GLU A 108 -3.82 -5.93 -3.93
C GLU A 108 -4.62 -6.28 -2.68
N ASN A 109 -5.68 -7.07 -2.87
CA ASN A 109 -6.43 -7.67 -1.77
C ASN A 109 -7.36 -8.79 -2.30
N VAL A 110 -8.06 -9.47 -1.39
CA VAL A 110 -9.06 -10.48 -1.76
C VAL A 110 -10.28 -9.83 -2.46
N PRO A 111 -10.97 -10.55 -3.37
CA PRO A 111 -12.08 -9.98 -4.17
C PRO A 111 -13.18 -9.32 -3.34
N TYR A 112 -13.49 -9.86 -2.17
CA TYR A 112 -14.52 -9.29 -1.28
C TYR A 112 -14.15 -7.87 -0.78
N ALA A 113 -12.88 -7.55 -0.64
CA ALA A 113 -12.43 -6.22 -0.24
C ALA A 113 -12.68 -5.16 -1.32
N LEU A 114 -12.71 -5.53 -2.61
CA LEU A 114 -12.87 -4.58 -3.72
C LEU A 114 -14.15 -3.75 -3.63
N GLN A 115 -15.27 -4.35 -3.23
CA GLN A 115 -16.54 -3.63 -3.08
C GLN A 115 -16.46 -2.57 -1.97
N HIS A 116 -15.83 -2.92 -0.84
CA HIS A 116 -15.63 -1.99 0.27
C HIS A 116 -14.65 -0.86 -0.08
N ILE A 117 -13.55 -1.20 -0.76
CA ILE A 117 -12.56 -0.22 -1.26
C ILE A 117 -13.24 0.79 -2.19
N ARG A 118 -14.01 0.32 -3.18
CA ARG A 118 -14.75 1.19 -4.12
C ARG A 118 -15.66 2.17 -3.39
N ASN A 119 -16.40 1.70 -2.38
CA ASN A 119 -17.30 2.56 -1.62
C ASN A 119 -16.57 3.67 -0.86
N VAL A 120 -15.41 3.37 -0.28
CA VAL A 120 -14.58 4.37 0.42
C VAL A 120 -13.96 5.35 -0.56
N MET A 121 -13.38 4.85 -1.64
CA MET A 121 -12.72 5.68 -2.66
C MET A 121 -13.72 6.66 -3.31
N ASN A 122 -14.93 6.18 -3.65
CA ASN A 122 -15.97 7.02 -4.23
C ASN A 122 -16.43 8.13 -3.27
N ARG A 123 -16.53 7.86 -1.96
CA ARG A 123 -16.86 8.90 -0.96
C ARG A 123 -15.80 9.99 -0.87
N ASN A 124 -14.53 9.62 -1.08
CA ASN A 124 -13.39 10.53 -0.98
C ASN A 124 -12.99 11.12 -2.34
N GLN A 125 -13.83 10.96 -3.38
CA GLN A 125 -13.57 11.44 -4.76
C GLN A 125 -12.26 10.93 -5.37
N LEU A 126 -11.76 9.79 -4.90
CA LEU A 126 -10.63 9.09 -5.49
C LEU A 126 -11.17 8.21 -6.63
N CYS A 127 -10.83 8.56 -7.88
CA CYS A 127 -11.27 7.79 -9.05
C CYS A 127 -10.67 6.39 -9.06
N ILE A 128 -11.53 5.37 -9.22
CA ILE A 128 -11.11 4.00 -9.48
C ILE A 128 -11.35 3.73 -10.97
N ALA A 129 -10.31 3.38 -11.71
CA ALA A 129 -10.50 2.89 -13.07
C ALA A 129 -11.39 1.62 -13.05
N PRO A 130 -12.33 1.47 -13.98
CA PRO A 130 -13.07 0.22 -14.11
C PRO A 130 -12.12 -0.93 -14.44
N PRO A 131 -12.49 -2.18 -14.08
CA PRO A 131 -11.71 -3.37 -14.38
C PRO A 131 -11.56 -3.60 -15.87
#